data_6b3c89bb5be652c421a669c2c3c2763a
#
_entry.id   6b3c89bb5be652c421a669c2c3c2763a
#
_cell.length_a   1.000
_cell.length_b   1.000
_cell.length_c   1.000
_cell.angle_alpha   90.00
_cell.angle_beta   90.00
_cell.angle_gamma   90.00
#
_symmetry.space_group_name_H-M   'P 1'
#
loop_
_entity.id
_entity.type
_entity.pdbx_description
1 polymer ?
#
loop_
_entity_poly.entity_id
_entity_poly.type
_entity_poly.pdbx_seq_one_letter_code
_entity_poly.pdbx_strand_id
1 'polypeptide(L)'
;MAELTPFKVELAKIARQESESFASLRRGDRELENRIERYCSDVGVSATTLVRSHYSAVFISWCMRTAGASEAQSPAQISHSEYAKRAFSGAENREGLFQARRVESYAPQPGDVIHLNRDGGKVDYDRIRAGGYNSESGIVVDILPNKAVIVMGNQEPRGNVGTEALTLADSGLLIQRIHNPSICVIEVLK
;
A
#
# COMPACT_ATOMS: atom_id res chain seq x y z
N MET A 1 -7.46 11.44 -19.13
CA MET A 1 -7.00 10.49 -18.10
C MET A 1 -6.89 9.12 -18.75
N ALA A 2 -5.83 8.37 -18.50
CA ALA A 2 -5.76 6.99 -18.97
C ALA A 2 -6.87 6.16 -18.29
N GLU A 3 -7.46 5.23 -19.04
CA GLU A 3 -8.47 4.31 -18.50
C GLU A 3 -7.84 3.38 -17.48
N LEU A 4 -8.49 3.21 -16.31
CA LEU A 4 -8.01 2.30 -15.28
C LEU A 4 -8.18 0.85 -15.74
N THR A 5 -7.20 0.02 -15.47
CA THR A 5 -7.32 -1.43 -15.74
C THR A 5 -8.36 -2.07 -14.82
N PRO A 6 -9.02 -3.16 -15.25
CA PRO A 6 -9.96 -3.89 -14.39
C PRO A 6 -9.35 -4.32 -13.05
N PHE A 7 -8.06 -4.68 -13.05
CA PHE A 7 -7.34 -5.05 -11.84
C PHE A 7 -7.20 -3.87 -10.85
N LYS A 8 -6.82 -2.69 -11.34
CA LYS A 8 -6.74 -1.47 -10.51
C LYS A 8 -8.09 -1.12 -9.89
N VAL A 9 -9.16 -1.19 -10.69
CA VAL A 9 -10.53 -0.93 -10.21
C VAL A 9 -10.91 -1.89 -9.10
N GLU A 10 -10.68 -3.19 -9.29
CA GLU A 10 -11.02 -4.21 -8.30
C GLU A 10 -10.15 -4.09 -7.03
N LEU A 11 -8.84 -3.79 -7.18
CA LEU A 11 -7.95 -3.58 -6.06
C LEU A 11 -8.38 -2.39 -5.18
N ALA A 12 -8.70 -1.26 -5.79
CA ALA A 12 -9.18 -0.08 -5.08
C ALA A 12 -10.52 -0.36 -4.37
N LYS A 13 -11.43 -1.08 -5.02
CA LYS A 13 -12.72 -1.51 -4.46
C LYS A 13 -12.54 -2.40 -3.25
N ILE A 14 -11.70 -3.44 -3.33
CA ILE A 14 -11.41 -4.35 -2.22
C ILE A 14 -10.85 -3.57 -1.02
N ALA A 15 -9.84 -2.74 -1.23
CA ALA A 15 -9.26 -1.95 -0.15
C ALA A 15 -10.28 -1.01 0.50
N ARG A 16 -11.16 -0.38 -0.29
CA ARG A 16 -12.24 0.48 0.22
C ARG A 16 -13.22 -0.31 1.08
N GLN A 17 -13.70 -1.47 0.62
CA GLN A 17 -14.61 -2.33 1.36
C GLN A 17 -14.03 -2.79 2.71
N GLU A 18 -12.74 -3.12 2.75
CA GLU A 18 -12.06 -3.45 3.99
C GLU A 18 -12.04 -2.26 4.96
N SER A 19 -11.74 -1.06 4.48
CA SER A 19 -11.79 0.13 5.31
C SER A 19 -13.19 0.42 5.83
N GLU A 20 -14.22 0.35 4.99
CA GLU A 20 -15.62 0.55 5.38
C GLU A 20 -16.06 -0.45 6.46
N SER A 21 -15.59 -1.69 6.38
CA SER A 21 -15.92 -2.74 7.33
C SER A 21 -15.19 -2.63 8.67
N PHE A 22 -13.94 -2.18 8.66
CA PHE A 22 -13.04 -2.30 9.83
C PHE A 22 -12.52 -0.96 10.38
N ALA A 23 -12.84 0.20 9.78
CA ALA A 23 -12.36 1.50 10.24
C ALA A 23 -12.85 1.90 11.65
N SER A 24 -14.01 1.43 12.08
CA SER A 24 -14.55 1.71 13.41
C SER A 24 -13.91 0.87 14.52
N LEU A 25 -13.27 -0.25 14.17
CA LEU A 25 -12.68 -1.20 15.09
C LEU A 25 -11.29 -0.72 15.56
N ARG A 26 -10.76 -1.43 16.53
CA ARG A 26 -9.41 -1.20 17.06
C ARG A 26 -8.73 -2.52 17.35
N ARG A 27 -7.43 -2.50 17.46
CA ARG A 27 -6.64 -3.63 17.89
C ARG A 27 -7.17 -4.20 19.21
N GLY A 28 -7.32 -5.54 19.26
CA GLY A 28 -7.93 -6.27 20.36
C GLY A 28 -9.42 -6.56 20.19
N ASP A 29 -10.12 -5.89 19.26
CA ASP A 29 -11.48 -6.26 18.91
C ASP A 29 -11.47 -7.61 18.16
N ARG A 30 -12.23 -8.57 18.65
CA ARG A 30 -12.22 -9.95 18.16
C ARG A 30 -12.47 -10.05 16.64
N GLU A 31 -13.32 -9.21 16.13
CA GLU A 31 -13.66 -9.19 14.70
C GLU A 31 -12.45 -8.77 13.85
N LEU A 32 -11.73 -7.73 14.26
CA LEU A 32 -10.52 -7.28 13.58
C LEU A 32 -9.40 -8.31 13.71
N GLU A 33 -9.19 -8.91 14.89
CA GLU A 33 -8.18 -9.95 15.09
C GLU A 33 -8.43 -11.17 14.19
N ASN A 34 -9.68 -11.63 14.11
CA ASN A 34 -10.07 -12.73 13.21
C ASN A 34 -9.82 -12.34 11.73
N ARG A 35 -10.05 -11.08 11.37
CA ARG A 35 -9.79 -10.60 10.00
C ARG A 35 -8.30 -10.58 9.68
N ILE A 36 -7.47 -10.12 10.61
CA ILE A 36 -6.00 -10.14 10.48
C ILE A 36 -5.49 -11.58 10.31
N GLU A 37 -6.02 -12.53 11.06
CA GLU A 37 -5.67 -13.94 10.88
C GLU A 37 -6.02 -14.45 9.47
N ARG A 38 -7.16 -14.02 8.92
CA ARG A 38 -7.53 -14.34 7.54
C ARG A 38 -6.59 -13.72 6.51
N TYR A 39 -6.20 -12.44 6.67
CA TYR A 39 -5.19 -11.86 5.78
C TYR A 39 -3.92 -12.70 5.73
N CYS A 40 -3.46 -13.16 6.89
CA CYS A 40 -2.27 -14.01 6.97
C CYS A 40 -2.47 -15.37 6.30
N SER A 41 -3.56 -16.07 6.66
CA SER A 41 -3.82 -17.44 6.16
C SER A 41 -4.02 -17.48 4.65
N ASP A 42 -4.76 -16.52 4.09
CA ASP A 42 -5.10 -16.48 2.67
C ASP A 42 -3.88 -16.24 1.77
N VAL A 43 -2.83 -15.59 2.31
CA VAL A 43 -1.58 -15.37 1.58
C VAL A 43 -0.44 -16.30 2.02
N GLY A 44 -0.72 -17.28 2.90
CA GLY A 44 0.26 -18.27 3.33
C GLY A 44 1.33 -17.74 4.31
N VAL A 45 1.03 -16.66 5.04
CA VAL A 45 1.92 -16.10 6.07
C VAL A 45 1.49 -16.59 7.45
N SER A 46 2.44 -17.03 8.27
CA SER A 46 2.14 -17.41 9.65
C SER A 46 1.73 -16.19 10.49
N ALA A 47 0.56 -16.28 11.13
CA ALA A 47 0.01 -15.22 11.99
C ALA A 47 0.70 -15.18 13.37
N THR A 48 2.02 -15.01 13.40
CA THR A 48 2.78 -14.81 14.63
C THR A 48 2.38 -13.50 15.32
N THR A 49 2.68 -13.35 16.62
CA THR A 49 2.43 -12.10 17.35
C THR A 49 3.05 -10.89 16.65
N LEU A 50 4.27 -11.03 16.13
CA LEU A 50 4.95 -9.96 15.39
C LEU A 50 4.20 -9.59 14.10
N VAL A 51 3.79 -10.59 13.29
CA VAL A 51 3.07 -10.35 12.04
C VAL A 51 1.71 -9.73 12.32
N ARG A 52 0.96 -10.22 13.30
CA ARG A 52 -0.33 -9.62 13.69
C ARG A 52 -0.18 -8.19 14.17
N SER A 53 0.89 -7.87 14.92
CA SER A 53 1.13 -6.49 15.38
C SER A 53 1.56 -5.53 14.26
N HIS A 54 2.02 -6.04 13.10
CA HIS A 54 2.49 -5.25 11.96
C HIS A 54 1.90 -5.74 10.63
N TYR A 55 0.62 -6.06 10.61
CA TYR A 55 -0.03 -6.72 9.47
C TYR A 55 -0.21 -5.85 8.22
N SER A 56 0.20 -4.59 8.23
CA SER A 56 -0.06 -3.64 7.15
C SER A 56 0.48 -4.08 5.77
N ALA A 57 1.67 -4.68 5.72
CA ALA A 57 2.21 -5.22 4.47
C ALA A 57 1.48 -6.50 4.01
N VAL A 58 1.08 -7.35 4.98
CA VAL A 58 0.27 -8.54 4.71
C VAL A 58 -1.11 -8.15 4.17
N PHE A 59 -1.72 -7.09 4.69
CA PHE A 59 -2.97 -6.52 4.18
C PHE A 59 -2.87 -6.15 2.70
N ILE A 60 -1.80 -5.46 2.28
CA ILE A 60 -1.58 -5.15 0.86
C ILE A 60 -1.45 -6.43 0.03
N SER A 61 -0.66 -7.41 0.51
CA SER A 61 -0.52 -8.71 -0.16
C SER A 61 -1.87 -9.39 -0.37
N TRP A 62 -2.70 -9.37 0.68
CA TRP A 62 -4.04 -9.94 0.64
C TRP A 62 -4.93 -9.22 -0.37
N CYS A 63 -4.97 -7.90 -0.38
CA CYS A 63 -5.74 -7.12 -1.35
C CYS A 63 -5.32 -7.45 -2.79
N MET A 64 -4.01 -7.51 -3.07
CA MET A 64 -3.48 -7.86 -4.39
C MET A 64 -3.89 -9.27 -4.84
N ARG A 65 -3.79 -10.25 -3.95
CA ARG A 65 -4.20 -11.65 -4.23
C ARG A 65 -5.70 -11.76 -4.45
N THR A 66 -6.50 -11.08 -3.64
CA THR A 66 -7.97 -11.03 -3.78
C THR A 66 -8.39 -10.35 -5.07
N ALA A 67 -7.68 -9.32 -5.53
CA ALA A 67 -7.90 -8.69 -6.83
C ALA A 67 -7.48 -9.55 -8.03
N GLY A 68 -6.87 -10.72 -7.81
CA GLY A 68 -6.53 -11.69 -8.85
C GLY A 68 -5.06 -11.70 -9.28
N ALA A 69 -4.15 -11.14 -8.48
CA ALA A 69 -2.72 -11.37 -8.69
C ALA A 69 -2.34 -12.81 -8.29
N SER A 70 -1.55 -13.48 -9.12
CA SER A 70 -0.96 -14.76 -8.74
C SER A 70 0.13 -14.58 -7.69
N GLU A 71 0.53 -15.68 -7.03
CA GLU A 71 1.63 -15.66 -6.07
C GLU A 71 2.96 -15.22 -6.72
N ALA A 72 3.22 -15.64 -7.93
CA ALA A 72 4.40 -15.24 -8.68
C ALA A 72 4.40 -13.72 -9.00
N GLN A 73 3.22 -13.14 -9.27
CA GLN A 73 3.06 -11.71 -9.53
C GLN A 73 3.17 -10.88 -8.26
N SER A 74 2.54 -11.34 -7.18
CA SER A 74 2.52 -10.67 -5.87
C SER A 74 2.77 -11.68 -4.74
N PRO A 75 4.01 -12.12 -4.52
CA PRO A 75 4.33 -12.94 -3.35
C PRO A 75 4.06 -12.16 -2.07
N ALA A 76 3.59 -12.87 -1.06
CA ALA A 76 3.28 -12.27 0.24
C ALA A 76 4.50 -11.60 0.86
N GLN A 77 4.33 -10.41 1.37
CA GLN A 77 5.36 -9.62 2.04
C GLN A 77 4.91 -9.25 3.45
N ILE A 78 5.84 -9.30 4.37
CA ILE A 78 5.66 -8.83 5.75
C ILE A 78 6.33 -7.47 6.00
N SER A 79 6.96 -6.91 4.96
CA SER A 79 7.66 -5.62 5.00
C SER A 79 7.30 -4.77 3.78
N HIS A 80 6.98 -3.51 4.02
CA HIS A 80 6.68 -2.54 2.96
C HIS A 80 7.91 -2.22 2.10
N SER A 81 9.11 -2.16 2.70
CA SER A 81 10.34 -1.90 1.97
C SER A 81 10.65 -2.98 0.92
N GLU A 82 10.23 -4.24 1.16
CA GLU A 82 10.40 -5.31 0.17
C GLU A 82 9.43 -5.17 -1.01
N TYR A 83 8.21 -4.66 -0.78
CA TYR A 83 7.32 -4.25 -1.88
C TYR A 83 7.95 -3.19 -2.76
N ALA A 84 8.45 -2.12 -2.13
CA ALA A 84 9.06 -1.01 -2.85
C ALA A 84 10.31 -1.45 -3.61
N LYS A 85 11.17 -2.27 -2.99
CA LYS A 85 12.36 -2.84 -3.64
C LYS A 85 12.02 -3.67 -4.88
N ARG A 86 10.97 -4.51 -4.79
CA ARG A 86 10.49 -5.29 -5.93
C ARG A 86 9.95 -4.39 -7.04
N ALA A 87 9.18 -3.37 -6.69
CA ALA A 87 8.66 -2.41 -7.65
C ALA A 87 9.78 -1.57 -8.30
N PHE A 88 10.83 -1.24 -7.56
CA PHE A 88 12.01 -0.56 -8.07
C PHE A 88 12.73 -1.44 -9.11
N SER A 89 12.99 -2.70 -8.80
CA SER A 89 13.56 -3.66 -9.77
C SER A 89 12.66 -3.83 -10.99
N GLY A 90 11.34 -3.89 -10.82
CA GLY A 90 10.38 -3.94 -11.92
C GLY A 90 10.46 -2.71 -12.83
N ALA A 91 10.68 -1.52 -12.27
CA ALA A 91 10.87 -0.29 -13.05
C ALA A 91 12.19 -0.30 -13.84
N GLU A 92 13.29 -0.78 -13.23
CA GLU A 92 14.60 -0.88 -13.90
C GLU A 92 14.55 -1.87 -15.06
N ASN A 93 13.90 -3.03 -14.88
CA ASN A 93 13.84 -4.11 -15.85
C ASN A 93 12.66 -3.99 -16.82
N ARG A 94 11.72 -3.07 -16.57
CA ARG A 94 10.43 -2.94 -17.30
C ARG A 94 9.59 -4.22 -17.26
N GLU A 95 9.60 -4.88 -16.11
CA GLU A 95 8.96 -6.18 -15.88
C GLU A 95 8.05 -6.18 -14.66
N GLY A 96 7.20 -7.21 -14.57
CA GLY A 96 6.38 -7.48 -13.39
C GLY A 96 5.09 -6.68 -13.34
N LEU A 97 4.36 -6.91 -12.25
CA LEU A 97 3.07 -6.27 -11.96
C LEU A 97 3.24 -4.84 -11.42
N PHE A 98 4.39 -4.55 -10.81
CA PHE A 98 4.65 -3.32 -10.07
C PHE A 98 5.86 -2.59 -10.61
N GLN A 99 5.73 -1.27 -10.76
CA GLN A 99 6.86 -0.41 -11.09
C GLN A 99 6.89 0.80 -10.16
N ALA A 100 8.02 1.02 -9.50
CA ALA A 100 8.20 2.23 -8.70
C ALA A 100 8.33 3.45 -9.62
N ARG A 101 7.59 4.51 -9.28
CA ARG A 101 7.60 5.80 -9.96
C ARG A 101 8.01 6.90 -8.99
N ARG A 102 8.78 7.86 -9.48
CA ARG A 102 9.11 9.04 -8.69
C ARG A 102 7.87 9.89 -8.47
N VAL A 103 7.69 10.38 -7.26
CA VAL A 103 6.53 11.20 -6.89
C VAL A 103 6.47 12.53 -7.64
N GLU A 104 7.62 13.00 -8.12
CA GLU A 104 7.75 14.24 -8.88
C GLU A 104 7.33 14.11 -10.35
N SER A 105 7.12 12.91 -10.85
CA SER A 105 6.87 12.65 -12.28
C SER A 105 5.67 11.75 -12.57
N TYR A 106 5.03 11.22 -11.54
CA TYR A 106 3.89 10.32 -11.71
C TYR A 106 2.75 10.68 -10.77
N ALA A 107 1.60 11.00 -11.34
CA ALA A 107 0.36 11.24 -10.62
C ALA A 107 -0.30 9.90 -10.24
N PRO A 108 -0.54 9.64 -8.94
CA PRO A 108 -1.14 8.39 -8.51
C PRO A 108 -2.56 8.22 -9.05
N GLN A 109 -2.95 6.99 -9.30
CA GLN A 109 -4.27 6.59 -9.76
C GLN A 109 -4.90 5.61 -8.78
N PRO A 110 -6.24 5.48 -8.72
CA PRO A 110 -6.88 4.41 -7.97
C PRO A 110 -6.31 3.04 -8.36
N GLY A 111 -6.01 2.20 -7.35
CA GLY A 111 -5.34 0.92 -7.53
C GLY A 111 -3.81 0.97 -7.49
N ASP A 112 -3.18 2.14 -7.50
CA ASP A 112 -1.75 2.26 -7.21
C ASP A 112 -1.49 2.17 -5.70
N VAL A 113 -0.22 1.99 -5.31
CA VAL A 113 0.18 2.00 -3.90
C VAL A 113 1.14 3.16 -3.65
N ILE A 114 0.85 4.01 -2.68
CA ILE A 114 1.77 5.05 -2.24
C ILE A 114 2.64 4.51 -1.12
N HIS A 115 3.95 4.61 -1.28
CA HIS A 115 4.94 4.17 -0.32
C HIS A 115 5.54 5.36 0.41
N LEU A 116 5.52 5.31 1.73
CA LEU A 116 5.80 6.42 2.63
C LEU A 116 6.92 6.07 3.59
N ASN A 117 7.70 7.06 4.00
CA ASN A 117 8.53 6.94 5.18
C ASN A 117 7.66 6.79 6.44
N ARG A 118 8.23 6.17 7.47
CA ARG A 118 7.63 6.02 8.80
C ARG A 118 8.64 6.40 9.87
N ASP A 119 8.14 6.83 11.04
CA ASP A 119 8.95 7.15 12.24
C ASP A 119 10.06 8.18 11.97
N GLY A 120 9.78 9.19 11.13
CA GLY A 120 10.73 10.25 10.80
C GLY A 120 11.81 9.83 9.79
N GLY A 121 11.64 8.68 9.12
CA GLY A 121 12.52 8.21 8.05
C GLY A 121 12.66 9.25 6.93
N LYS A 122 13.82 9.25 6.26
CA LYS A 122 14.17 10.14 5.14
C LYS A 122 14.75 9.36 3.97
N VAL A 123 14.20 8.18 3.71
CA VAL A 123 14.55 7.40 2.52
C VAL A 123 13.94 8.08 1.31
N ASP A 124 14.71 8.22 0.26
CA ASP A 124 14.29 8.71 -1.04
C ASP A 124 14.16 7.58 -2.07
N TYR A 125 13.72 7.93 -3.27
CA TYR A 125 13.54 6.96 -4.36
C TYR A 125 14.80 6.16 -4.66
N ASP A 126 15.97 6.79 -4.67
CA ASP A 126 17.24 6.17 -5.10
C ASP A 126 17.77 5.15 -4.06
N ARG A 127 17.29 5.24 -2.82
CA ARG A 127 17.62 4.32 -1.73
C ARG A 127 16.70 3.10 -1.61
N ILE A 128 15.61 3.04 -2.39
CA ILE A 128 14.66 1.92 -2.33
C ILE A 128 15.36 0.58 -2.51
N ARG A 129 16.35 0.49 -3.41
CA ARG A 129 17.09 -0.74 -3.70
C ARG A 129 17.76 -1.39 -2.49
N ALA A 130 18.07 -0.62 -1.46
CA ALA A 130 18.72 -1.15 -0.26
C ALA A 130 17.76 -2.04 0.56
N GLY A 131 16.46 -1.73 0.59
CA GLY A 131 15.50 -2.39 1.48
C GLY A 131 15.79 -2.13 2.97
N GLY A 132 15.06 -2.82 3.84
CA GLY A 132 15.37 -2.87 5.28
C GLY A 132 15.17 -1.56 6.06
N TYR A 133 14.31 -0.66 5.60
CA TYR A 133 14.00 0.60 6.27
C TYR A 133 12.55 0.64 6.74
N ASN A 134 12.27 1.46 7.77
CA ASN A 134 10.92 1.66 8.29
C ASN A 134 10.08 2.46 7.29
N SER A 135 8.98 1.86 6.88
CA SER A 135 8.08 2.43 5.89
C SER A 135 6.66 1.91 6.07
N GLU A 136 5.74 2.59 5.45
CA GLU A 136 4.35 2.20 5.39
C GLU A 136 3.84 2.38 3.95
N SER A 137 2.70 1.79 3.62
CA SER A 137 2.13 1.93 2.30
C SER A 137 0.62 1.86 2.37
N GLY A 138 -0.04 2.57 1.45
CA GLY A 138 -1.49 2.54 1.30
C GLY A 138 -1.90 2.38 -0.16
N ILE A 139 -3.00 1.64 -0.39
CA ILE A 139 -3.62 1.48 -1.69
C ILE A 139 -4.46 2.71 -1.99
N VAL A 140 -4.24 3.36 -3.11
CA VAL A 140 -5.06 4.50 -3.56
C VAL A 140 -6.45 4.01 -3.91
N VAL A 141 -7.46 4.52 -3.23
CA VAL A 141 -8.85 4.14 -3.46
C VAL A 141 -9.67 5.24 -4.11
N ASP A 142 -9.20 6.48 -4.04
CA ASP A 142 -9.88 7.62 -4.65
C ASP A 142 -8.92 8.77 -4.96
N ILE A 143 -9.24 9.53 -6.01
CA ILE A 143 -8.61 10.80 -6.34
C ILE A 143 -9.70 11.87 -6.31
N LEU A 144 -9.63 12.71 -5.29
CA LEU A 144 -10.52 13.88 -5.11
C LEU A 144 -9.79 15.16 -5.54
N PRO A 145 -10.47 16.28 -5.68
CA PRO A 145 -9.79 17.55 -5.89
C PRO A 145 -8.70 17.77 -4.84
N ASN A 146 -7.44 17.89 -5.28
CA ASN A 146 -6.25 18.11 -4.46
C ASN A 146 -5.94 17.04 -3.39
N LYS A 147 -6.51 15.82 -3.50
CA LYS A 147 -6.26 14.74 -2.54
C LYS A 147 -6.25 13.37 -3.18
N ALA A 148 -5.28 12.53 -2.80
CA ALA A 148 -5.34 11.09 -2.97
C ALA A 148 -5.77 10.45 -1.65
N VAL A 149 -6.82 9.64 -1.66
CA VAL A 149 -7.26 8.85 -0.51
C VAL A 149 -6.64 7.48 -0.60
N ILE A 150 -5.90 7.09 0.44
CA ILE A 150 -5.30 5.76 0.53
C ILE A 150 -5.91 4.97 1.68
N VAL A 151 -5.97 3.64 1.52
CA VAL A 151 -6.34 2.70 2.58
C VAL A 151 -5.10 1.96 3.05
N MET A 152 -4.94 1.90 4.36
CA MET A 152 -3.80 1.29 5.03
C MET A 152 -4.27 0.28 6.08
N GLY A 153 -3.56 -0.84 6.20
CA GLY A 153 -3.70 -1.73 7.35
C GLY A 153 -2.87 -1.23 8.53
N ASN A 154 -3.29 -1.57 9.75
CA ASN A 154 -2.59 -1.22 10.99
C ASN A 154 -2.40 0.29 11.19
N GLN A 155 -3.42 1.08 10.87
CA GLN A 155 -3.35 2.53 10.98
C GLN A 155 -3.48 2.99 12.45
N GLU A 156 -2.50 3.74 12.89
CA GLU A 156 -2.48 4.31 14.24
C GLU A 156 -3.52 5.46 14.42
N PRO A 157 -4.02 5.68 15.64
CA PRO A 157 -3.68 4.99 16.89
C PRO A 157 -4.50 3.71 17.14
N ARG A 158 -5.41 3.35 16.26
CA ARG A 158 -6.34 2.22 16.48
C ARG A 158 -5.78 0.87 16.04
N GLY A 159 -4.80 0.86 15.16
CA GLY A 159 -4.27 -0.37 14.56
C GLY A 159 -5.29 -1.09 13.65
N ASN A 160 -6.23 -0.36 13.09
CA ASN A 160 -7.31 -0.85 12.22
C ASN A 160 -6.94 -0.78 10.72
N VAL A 161 -7.92 -1.10 9.85
CA VAL A 161 -7.87 -0.75 8.42
C VAL A 161 -8.54 0.60 8.25
N GLY A 162 -7.76 1.61 7.94
CA GLY A 162 -8.23 2.98 7.89
C GLY A 162 -7.80 3.74 6.65
N THR A 163 -8.30 4.97 6.51
CA THR A 163 -7.98 5.85 5.39
C THR A 163 -7.08 7.00 5.82
N GLU A 164 -6.23 7.42 4.89
CA GLU A 164 -5.45 8.67 5.00
C GLU A 164 -5.60 9.47 3.71
N ALA A 165 -5.61 10.80 3.82
CA ALA A 165 -5.65 11.69 2.66
C ALA A 165 -4.28 12.36 2.49
N LEU A 166 -3.70 12.22 1.31
CA LEU A 166 -2.46 12.86 0.90
C LEU A 166 -2.76 14.01 -0.05
N THR A 167 -2.06 15.13 0.12
CA THR A 167 -2.30 16.33 -0.70
C THR A 167 -1.70 16.17 -2.10
N LEU A 168 -2.47 16.57 -3.11
CA LEU A 168 -2.03 16.66 -4.50
C LEU A 168 -1.93 18.12 -4.94
N ALA A 169 -0.94 18.42 -5.77
CA ALA A 169 -0.86 19.64 -6.53
C ALA A 169 -1.91 19.66 -7.65
N ASP A 170 -2.13 20.82 -8.28
CA ASP A 170 -3.03 20.97 -9.44
C ASP A 170 -2.62 20.07 -10.62
N SER A 171 -1.33 19.71 -10.71
CA SER A 171 -0.81 18.74 -11.67
C SER A 171 -1.20 17.29 -11.38
N GLY A 172 -1.82 17.00 -10.22
CA GLY A 172 -2.12 15.67 -9.73
C GLY A 172 -0.95 14.96 -9.03
N LEU A 173 0.23 15.57 -8.98
CA LEU A 173 1.40 15.01 -8.30
C LEU A 173 1.29 15.14 -6.78
N LEU A 174 1.89 14.21 -6.03
CA LEU A 174 1.93 14.28 -4.57
C LEU A 174 2.73 15.49 -4.09
N ILE A 175 2.15 16.25 -3.16
CA ILE A 175 2.89 17.26 -2.40
C ILE A 175 3.59 16.57 -1.24
N GLN A 176 4.92 16.74 -1.17
CA GLN A 176 5.72 16.17 -0.10
C GLN A 176 5.37 16.79 1.25
N ARG A 177 5.21 15.96 2.26
CA ARG A 177 5.00 16.39 3.64
C ARG A 177 6.34 16.37 4.41
N ILE A 178 6.39 17.16 5.47
CA ILE A 178 7.59 17.30 6.32
C ILE A 178 7.84 15.99 7.10
N HIS A 179 6.77 15.41 7.65
CA HIS A 179 6.83 14.15 8.40
C HIS A 179 6.41 12.99 7.51
N ASN A 180 7.19 11.90 7.53
CA ASN A 180 6.95 10.71 6.75
C ASN A 180 6.71 11.02 5.25
N PRO A 181 7.66 11.68 4.56
CA PRO A 181 7.50 12.03 3.16
C PRO A 181 7.28 10.80 2.29
N SER A 182 6.59 11.00 1.16
CA SER A 182 6.39 9.95 0.16
C SER A 182 7.73 9.57 -0.50
N ILE A 183 7.99 8.27 -0.62
CA ILE A 183 9.21 7.72 -1.23
C ILE A 183 8.99 7.48 -2.72
N CYS A 184 7.88 6.82 -3.06
CA CYS A 184 7.50 6.54 -4.45
C CYS A 184 6.00 6.26 -4.55
N VAL A 185 5.50 6.28 -5.78
CA VAL A 185 4.25 5.62 -6.13
C VAL A 185 4.60 4.28 -6.77
N ILE A 186 4.00 3.21 -6.31
CA ILE A 186 4.10 1.89 -6.92
C ILE A 186 2.94 1.78 -7.90
N GLU A 187 3.24 2.00 -9.18
CA GLU A 187 2.29 1.82 -10.27
C GLU A 187 1.97 0.35 -10.44
N VAL A 188 0.69 0.03 -10.53
CA VAL A 188 0.17 -1.32 -10.80
C VAL A 188 -0.19 -1.41 -12.28
N LEU A 189 0.38 -2.38 -13.01
CA LEU A 189 0.35 -2.45 -14.49
C LEU A 189 -0.69 -3.41 -15.07
N LYS A 190 -1.39 -4.18 -14.23
CA LYS A 190 -2.34 -5.21 -14.69
C LYS A 190 -3.76 -4.67 -14.82
#